data_68b74ac84b1638ad2777a98d240ac386
#
_entry.id   68b74ac84b1638ad2777a98d240ac386
#
_cell.length_a   1.000
_cell.length_b   1.000
_cell.length_c   1.000
_cell.angle_alpha   90.00
_cell.angle_beta   90.00
_cell.angle_gamma   90.00
#
_symmetry.space_group_name_H-M   'P 1'
#
loop_
_entity.id
_entity.type
_entity.pdbx_description
1 polymer ?
#
loop_
_entity_poly.entity_id
_entity_poly.type
_entity_poly.pdbx_seq_one_letter_code
_entity_poly.pdbx_strand_id
1 'polypeptide(L)'
;MSERLKDIVTAMAEQAANKDGFIAALDQSGGSTPKALRLYGIEEGAWSNDAEMFDLIHQMRTRIIKSPAFTGDKVMGAILFEQTMDRDIDGTPTAQYLWERRGVVPFLKVDKGLADEKDGVKLMKPMPGLDALLERAAAKGIFGTKMRSVIDAANPQGI
;
A
#
# COMPACT_ATOMS: atom_id res chain seq x y z
N MET A 1 11.88 11.79 -18.28
CA MET A 1 12.27 11.24 -16.95
C MET A 1 13.72 11.62 -16.71
N SER A 2 14.04 12.28 -15.57
CA SER A 2 15.42 12.67 -15.26
C SER A 2 16.32 11.43 -15.02
N GLU A 3 17.65 11.56 -15.22
CA GLU A 3 18.61 10.48 -14.93
C GLU A 3 18.45 9.97 -13.48
N ARG A 4 18.39 10.88 -12.52
CA ARG A 4 18.20 10.56 -11.10
C ARG A 4 16.95 9.69 -10.85
N LEU A 5 15.85 9.95 -11.55
CA LEU A 5 14.62 9.17 -11.39
C LEU A 5 14.77 7.77 -12.00
N LYS A 6 15.48 7.64 -13.10
CA LYS A 6 15.80 6.33 -13.70
C LYS A 6 16.66 5.49 -12.75
N ASP A 7 17.68 6.09 -12.14
CA ASP A 7 18.53 5.39 -11.18
C ASP A 7 17.75 4.89 -9.96
N ILE A 8 16.86 5.73 -9.43
CA ILE A 8 15.98 5.34 -8.31
C ILE A 8 15.07 4.16 -8.70
N VAL A 9 14.40 4.23 -9.85
CA VAL A 9 13.51 3.16 -10.32
C VAL A 9 14.30 1.86 -10.55
N THR A 10 15.49 1.96 -11.13
CA THR A 10 16.37 0.80 -11.32
C THR A 10 16.77 0.16 -10.00
N ALA A 11 17.18 0.96 -9.01
CA ALA A 11 17.53 0.45 -7.68
C ALA A 11 16.34 -0.20 -6.96
N MET A 12 15.15 0.38 -7.07
CA MET A 12 13.92 -0.24 -6.55
C MET A 12 13.59 -1.57 -7.24
N ALA A 13 13.76 -1.63 -8.57
CA ALA A 13 13.53 -2.85 -9.34
C ALA A 13 14.51 -3.96 -8.95
N GLU A 14 15.79 -3.65 -8.80
CA GLU A 14 16.80 -4.60 -8.34
C GLU A 14 16.49 -5.12 -6.93
N GLN A 15 16.10 -4.25 -6.01
CA GLN A 15 15.70 -4.66 -4.68
C GLN A 15 14.48 -5.56 -4.71
N ALA A 16 13.44 -5.20 -5.47
CA ALA A 16 12.21 -5.99 -5.58
C ALA A 16 12.43 -7.37 -6.21
N ALA A 17 13.39 -7.49 -7.12
CA ALA A 17 13.69 -8.74 -7.83
C ALA A 17 14.63 -9.69 -7.05
N ASN A 18 15.56 -9.14 -6.28
CA ASN A 18 16.71 -9.92 -5.81
C ASN A 18 16.91 -9.93 -4.29
N LYS A 19 16.22 -9.05 -3.56
CA LYS A 19 16.45 -8.94 -2.13
C LYS A 19 15.54 -9.88 -1.33
N ASP A 20 16.11 -10.59 -0.40
CA ASP A 20 15.36 -11.34 0.60
C ASP A 20 14.59 -10.41 1.53
N GLY A 21 13.42 -10.85 1.97
CA GLY A 21 12.58 -10.08 2.85
C GLY A 21 11.10 -10.32 2.61
N PHE A 22 10.27 -9.45 3.16
CA PHE A 22 8.83 -9.50 2.97
C PHE A 22 8.27 -8.13 2.56
N ILE A 23 7.06 -8.15 2.01
CA ILE A 23 6.30 -6.93 1.68
C ILE A 23 5.30 -6.68 2.81
N ALA A 24 5.43 -5.55 3.48
CA ALA A 24 4.52 -5.13 4.54
C ALA A 24 3.19 -4.62 3.95
N ALA A 25 2.08 -5.20 4.41
CA ALA A 25 0.75 -4.79 3.99
C ALA A 25 0.22 -3.64 4.87
N LEU A 26 0.41 -2.40 4.44
CA LEU A 26 -0.10 -1.19 5.06
C LEU A 26 -1.25 -0.57 4.23
N ASP A 27 -2.01 -1.43 3.54
CA ASP A 27 -2.99 -1.05 2.53
C ASP A 27 -4.45 -1.30 2.96
N GLN A 28 -4.72 -1.46 4.26
CA GLN A 28 -6.10 -1.56 4.76
C GLN A 28 -6.90 -0.35 4.26
N SER A 29 -7.98 -0.62 3.54
CA SER A 29 -8.87 0.39 2.98
C SER A 29 -10.08 0.63 3.87
N GLY A 30 -10.99 1.53 3.51
CA GLY A 30 -12.13 1.95 4.32
C GLY A 30 -12.86 0.82 5.05
N GLY A 31 -13.15 -0.29 4.36
CA GLY A 31 -13.86 -1.44 4.97
C GLY A 31 -13.05 -2.26 5.97
N SER A 32 -11.72 -2.23 5.91
CA SER A 32 -10.83 -2.99 6.81
C SER A 32 -10.07 -2.10 7.80
N THR A 33 -10.13 -0.79 7.65
CA THR A 33 -9.45 0.18 8.53
C THR A 33 -9.94 0.10 9.98
N PRO A 34 -11.26 0.05 10.30
CA PRO A 34 -11.73 -0.07 11.67
C PRO A 34 -11.18 -1.32 12.37
N LYS A 35 -11.16 -2.46 11.67
CA LYS A 35 -10.58 -3.69 12.18
C LYS A 35 -9.08 -3.55 12.47
N ALA A 36 -8.33 -2.91 11.58
CA ALA A 36 -6.90 -2.71 11.76
C ALA A 36 -6.61 -1.81 12.97
N LEU A 37 -7.35 -0.72 13.15
CA LEU A 37 -7.25 0.17 14.30
C LEU A 37 -7.56 -0.56 15.61
N ARG A 38 -8.65 -1.33 15.66
CA ARG A 38 -9.02 -2.11 16.84
C ARG A 38 -7.94 -3.14 17.23
N LEU A 39 -7.38 -3.85 16.24
CA LEU A 39 -6.27 -4.79 16.50
C LEU A 39 -5.00 -4.08 16.99
N TYR A 40 -4.86 -2.80 16.71
CA TYR A 40 -3.78 -1.95 17.22
C TYR A 40 -4.11 -1.33 18.57
N GLY A 41 -5.30 -1.55 19.11
CA GLY A 41 -5.75 -1.04 20.41
C GLY A 41 -6.47 0.31 20.37
N ILE A 42 -6.96 0.71 19.19
CA ILE A 42 -7.76 1.93 18.98
C ILE A 42 -9.21 1.51 18.72
N GLU A 43 -10.11 1.75 19.65
CA GLU A 43 -11.51 1.35 19.57
C GLU A 43 -12.33 2.28 18.64
N GLU A 44 -13.47 1.79 18.16
CA GLU A 44 -14.32 2.52 17.19
C GLU A 44 -14.87 3.85 17.73
N GLY A 45 -14.95 4.03 19.04
CA GLY A 45 -15.33 5.31 19.68
C GLY A 45 -14.25 6.41 19.61
N ALA A 46 -13.05 6.11 19.09
CA ALA A 46 -11.95 7.06 19.00
C ALA A 46 -12.06 8.03 17.78
N TRP A 47 -13.01 7.82 16.89
CA TRP A 47 -13.27 8.71 15.74
C TRP A 47 -14.75 8.88 15.50
N SER A 48 -15.14 10.02 14.95
CA SER A 48 -16.54 10.40 14.68
C SER A 48 -16.89 10.39 13.18
N ASN A 49 -15.87 10.34 12.31
CA ASN A 49 -16.03 10.38 10.85
C ASN A 49 -14.82 9.74 10.14
N ASP A 50 -14.94 9.51 8.85
CA ASP A 50 -13.91 8.87 8.03
C ASP A 50 -12.58 9.66 8.03
N ALA A 51 -12.62 10.99 8.05
CA ALA A 51 -11.41 11.81 8.05
C ALA A 51 -10.57 11.55 9.31
N GLU A 52 -11.20 11.55 10.48
CA GLU A 52 -10.56 11.23 11.76
C GLU A 52 -10.04 9.78 11.79
N MET A 53 -10.82 8.84 11.27
CA MET A 53 -10.39 7.45 11.13
C MET A 53 -9.13 7.33 10.27
N PHE A 54 -9.08 8.02 9.13
CA PHE A 54 -7.89 8.01 8.27
C PHE A 54 -6.70 8.75 8.88
N ASP A 55 -6.92 9.73 9.73
CA ASP A 55 -5.84 10.36 10.51
C ASP A 55 -5.24 9.37 11.51
N LEU A 56 -6.06 8.64 12.23
CA LEU A 56 -5.60 7.62 13.18
C LEU A 56 -4.85 6.48 12.48
N ILE A 57 -5.35 5.98 11.35
CA ILE A 57 -4.65 4.93 10.61
C ILE A 57 -3.32 5.42 10.05
N HIS A 58 -3.23 6.68 9.61
CA HIS A 58 -1.97 7.27 9.17
C HIS A 58 -0.97 7.40 10.32
N GLN A 59 -1.41 7.83 11.50
CA GLN A 59 -0.57 7.86 12.70
C GLN A 59 -0.05 6.47 13.08
N MET A 60 -0.91 5.44 13.04
CA MET A 60 -0.51 4.05 13.28
C MET A 60 0.55 3.60 12.27
N ARG A 61 0.31 3.80 10.97
CA ARG A 61 1.26 3.45 9.90
C ARG A 61 2.58 4.21 10.03
N THR A 62 2.52 5.49 10.38
CA THR A 62 3.71 6.31 10.64
C THR A 62 4.57 5.72 11.77
N ARG A 63 3.97 5.28 12.89
CA ARG A 63 4.71 4.64 13.98
C ARG A 63 5.36 3.33 13.53
N ILE A 64 4.66 2.52 12.74
CA ILE A 64 5.20 1.28 12.16
C ILE A 64 6.40 1.59 11.27
N ILE A 65 6.25 2.50 10.32
CA ILE A 65 7.29 2.88 9.35
C ILE A 65 8.51 3.51 10.06
N LYS A 66 8.29 4.28 11.12
CA LYS A 66 9.36 4.91 11.92
C LYS A 66 10.07 3.95 12.88
N SER A 67 9.53 2.77 13.11
CA SER A 67 10.18 1.77 13.99
C SER A 67 11.61 1.48 13.50
N PRO A 68 12.60 1.43 14.39
CA PRO A 68 13.98 1.06 14.03
C PRO A 68 14.09 -0.30 13.33
N ALA A 69 13.16 -1.22 13.60
CA ALA A 69 13.12 -2.54 12.97
C ALA A 69 12.51 -2.53 11.55
N PHE A 70 11.82 -1.45 11.15
CA PHE A 70 11.19 -1.32 9.83
C PHE A 70 12.19 -0.74 8.83
N THR A 71 13.09 -1.57 8.36
CA THR A 71 14.15 -1.17 7.40
C THR A 71 14.21 -2.15 6.24
N GLY A 72 14.79 -1.70 5.13
CA GLY A 72 15.02 -2.51 3.95
C GLY A 72 15.81 -3.80 4.17
N ASP A 73 16.44 -3.97 5.34
CA ASP A 73 17.15 -5.23 5.65
C ASP A 73 16.21 -6.43 5.79
N LYS A 74 14.97 -6.19 6.22
CA LYS A 74 13.94 -7.23 6.39
C LYS A 74 12.66 -6.93 5.63
N VAL A 75 12.32 -5.66 5.50
CA VAL A 75 11.12 -5.18 4.81
C VAL A 75 11.52 -4.74 3.40
N MET A 76 11.41 -5.63 2.43
CA MET A 76 11.80 -5.36 1.04
C MET A 76 10.91 -4.27 0.43
N GLY A 77 9.61 -4.30 0.71
CA GLY A 77 8.64 -3.33 0.21
C GLY A 77 7.48 -3.11 1.16
N ALA A 78 6.69 -2.07 0.92
CA ALA A 78 5.46 -1.80 1.66
C ALA A 78 4.35 -1.39 0.71
N ILE A 79 3.14 -1.96 0.91
CA ILE A 79 1.96 -1.62 0.13
C ILE A 79 1.21 -0.54 0.89
N LEU A 80 1.01 0.60 0.26
CA LEU A 80 0.27 1.73 0.80
C LEU A 80 -1.18 1.73 0.29
N PHE A 81 -2.08 2.30 1.07
CA PHE A 81 -3.38 2.75 0.60
C PHE A 81 -3.29 4.21 0.14
N GLU A 82 -4.16 4.62 -0.78
CA GLU A 82 -4.18 5.95 -1.39
C GLU A 82 -4.12 7.09 -0.36
N GLN A 83 -4.93 7.00 0.71
CA GLN A 83 -4.95 7.98 1.80
C GLN A 83 -3.59 8.13 2.52
N THR A 84 -2.81 7.07 2.61
CA THR A 84 -1.47 7.12 3.22
C THR A 84 -0.44 7.65 2.23
N MET A 85 -0.54 7.29 0.95
CA MET A 85 0.31 7.81 -0.10
C MET A 85 0.19 9.34 -0.22
N ASP A 86 -1.01 9.88 -0.05
CA ASP A 86 -1.29 11.31 -0.20
C ASP A 86 -0.83 12.17 1.00
N ARG A 87 -0.39 11.54 2.08
CA ARG A 87 0.09 12.19 3.31
C ARG A 87 1.59 12.12 3.46
N ASP A 88 2.11 12.91 4.39
CA ASP A 88 3.53 13.01 4.69
C ASP A 88 3.87 12.33 6.02
N ILE A 89 5.13 11.89 6.12
CA ILE A 89 5.78 11.50 7.37
C ILE A 89 6.93 12.50 7.60
N ASP A 90 6.90 13.22 8.71
CA ASP A 90 7.88 14.25 9.06
C ASP A 90 8.13 15.26 7.92
N GLY A 91 7.06 15.69 7.24
CA GLY A 91 7.13 16.65 6.14
C GLY A 91 7.69 16.09 4.82
N THR A 92 7.84 14.77 4.72
CA THR A 92 8.28 14.07 3.50
C THR A 92 7.15 13.18 2.98
N PRO A 93 6.81 13.19 1.68
CA PRO A 93 5.82 12.28 1.12
C PRO A 93 6.08 10.83 1.52
N THR A 94 5.03 10.11 1.94
CA THR A 94 5.19 8.78 2.56
C THR A 94 5.99 7.81 1.70
N ALA A 95 5.77 7.76 0.39
CA ALA A 95 6.52 6.89 -0.51
C ALA A 95 8.00 7.26 -0.58
N GLN A 96 8.31 8.55 -0.65
CA GLN A 96 9.68 9.05 -0.63
C GLN A 96 10.36 8.74 0.72
N TYR A 97 9.66 8.92 1.84
CA TYR A 97 10.16 8.57 3.17
C TYR A 97 10.52 7.08 3.27
N LEU A 98 9.65 6.20 2.76
CA LEU A 98 9.92 4.76 2.72
C LEU A 98 11.21 4.44 1.99
N TRP A 99 11.41 4.99 0.80
CA TRP A 99 12.61 4.71 0.02
C TRP A 99 13.87 5.36 0.61
N GLU A 100 13.84 6.68 0.81
CA GLU A 100 15.03 7.44 1.17
C GLU A 100 15.47 7.26 2.63
N ARG A 101 14.52 7.04 3.56
CA ARG A 101 14.81 6.93 4.99
C ARG A 101 14.82 5.50 5.51
N ARG A 102 14.11 4.61 4.85
CA ARG A 102 13.94 3.22 5.32
C ARG A 102 14.51 2.17 4.36
N GLY A 103 14.81 2.52 3.10
CA GLY A 103 15.25 1.59 2.07
C GLY A 103 14.17 0.56 1.69
N VAL A 104 12.90 0.95 1.79
CA VAL A 104 11.72 0.11 1.56
C VAL A 104 11.03 0.53 0.27
N VAL A 105 10.82 -0.41 -0.65
CA VAL A 105 10.18 -0.14 -1.94
C VAL A 105 8.69 0.16 -1.76
N PRO A 106 8.17 1.34 -2.18
CA PRO A 106 6.78 1.69 -2.01
C PRO A 106 5.91 1.14 -3.15
N PHE A 107 4.86 0.41 -2.79
CA PHE A 107 3.79 -0.04 -3.68
C PHE A 107 2.47 0.62 -3.31
N LEU A 108 1.53 0.70 -4.27
CA LEU A 108 0.19 1.24 -4.05
C LEU A 108 -0.89 0.20 -4.35
N LYS A 109 -1.82 0.01 -3.41
CA LYS A 109 -3.07 -0.69 -3.67
C LYS A 109 -3.96 0.17 -4.56
N VAL A 110 -4.30 -0.35 -5.74
CA VAL A 110 -5.14 0.36 -6.73
C VAL A 110 -6.53 -0.25 -6.88
N ASP A 111 -6.75 -1.52 -6.47
CA ASP A 111 -8.05 -2.14 -6.59
C ASP A 111 -9.11 -1.49 -5.69
N LYS A 112 -10.36 -1.53 -6.11
CA LYS A 112 -11.54 -1.01 -5.39
C LYS A 112 -12.31 -2.11 -4.66
N GLY A 113 -11.67 -3.25 -4.40
CA GLY A 113 -12.25 -4.42 -3.77
C GLY A 113 -12.69 -5.47 -4.78
N LEU A 114 -13.33 -6.53 -4.28
CA LEU A 114 -13.75 -7.68 -5.06
C LEU A 114 -15.20 -7.51 -5.53
N ALA A 115 -15.44 -7.92 -6.77
CA ALA A 115 -16.79 -8.15 -7.31
C ALA A 115 -17.41 -9.42 -6.71
N ASP A 116 -18.68 -9.68 -7.03
CA ASP A 116 -19.36 -10.87 -6.61
C ASP A 116 -18.70 -12.12 -7.18
N GLU A 117 -18.85 -13.22 -6.45
CA GLU A 117 -18.31 -14.51 -6.88
C GLU A 117 -19.09 -15.08 -8.05
N LYS A 118 -18.34 -15.57 -9.03
CA LYS A 118 -18.87 -16.36 -10.14
C LYS A 118 -17.91 -17.52 -10.42
N ASP A 119 -18.43 -18.73 -10.40
CA ASP A 119 -17.69 -19.95 -10.69
C ASP A 119 -16.40 -20.14 -9.83
N GLY A 120 -16.46 -19.73 -8.55
CA GLY A 120 -15.32 -19.78 -7.63
C GLY A 120 -14.31 -18.64 -7.83
N VAL A 121 -14.62 -17.64 -8.64
CA VAL A 121 -13.76 -16.49 -8.90
C VAL A 121 -14.40 -15.19 -8.44
N LYS A 122 -13.67 -14.38 -7.70
CA LYS A 122 -13.99 -12.98 -7.39
C LYS A 122 -12.96 -12.09 -8.07
N LEU A 123 -13.36 -11.46 -9.15
CA LEU A 123 -12.53 -10.49 -9.86
C LEU A 123 -12.51 -9.15 -9.13
N MET A 124 -11.59 -8.28 -9.51
CA MET A 124 -11.56 -6.90 -9.06
C MET A 124 -12.77 -6.14 -9.60
N LYS A 125 -13.33 -5.26 -8.78
CA LYS A 125 -14.31 -4.27 -9.25
C LYS A 125 -13.67 -3.34 -10.29
N PRO A 126 -14.47 -2.72 -11.19
CA PRO A 126 -13.98 -1.68 -12.08
C PRO A 126 -13.22 -0.58 -11.32
N MET A 127 -12.18 -0.08 -11.92
CA MET A 127 -11.31 0.95 -11.33
C MET A 127 -11.41 2.26 -12.13
N PRO A 128 -12.53 3.01 -12.01
CA PRO A 128 -12.66 4.30 -12.68
C PRO A 128 -11.60 5.26 -12.13
N GLY A 129 -10.98 6.05 -13.02
CA GLY A 129 -9.92 6.99 -12.64
C GLY A 129 -8.55 6.33 -12.36
N LEU A 130 -8.34 5.08 -12.79
CA LEU A 130 -7.06 4.39 -12.59
C LEU A 130 -5.88 5.17 -13.18
N ASP A 131 -6.00 5.70 -14.40
CA ASP A 131 -4.93 6.44 -15.07
C ASP A 131 -4.48 7.66 -14.25
N ALA A 132 -5.43 8.48 -13.79
CA ALA A 132 -5.13 9.63 -12.93
C ALA A 132 -4.51 9.24 -11.60
N LEU A 133 -4.92 8.10 -11.02
CA LEU A 133 -4.30 7.56 -9.81
C LEU A 133 -2.85 7.11 -10.07
N LEU A 134 -2.59 6.46 -11.20
CA LEU A 134 -1.24 6.01 -11.58
C LEU A 134 -0.30 7.18 -11.86
N GLU A 135 -0.77 8.23 -12.54
CA GLU A 135 0.02 9.45 -12.75
C GLU A 135 0.39 10.11 -11.42
N ARG A 136 -0.58 10.24 -10.50
CA ARG A 136 -0.32 10.77 -9.14
C ARG A 136 0.64 9.89 -8.35
N ALA A 137 0.48 8.58 -8.41
CA ALA A 137 1.36 7.62 -7.74
C ALA A 137 2.81 7.71 -8.25
N ALA A 138 2.99 7.77 -9.56
CA ALA A 138 4.30 7.95 -10.17
C ALA A 138 4.95 9.27 -9.74
N ALA A 139 4.20 10.38 -9.71
CA ALA A 139 4.68 11.68 -9.24
C ALA A 139 5.11 11.68 -7.77
N LYS A 140 4.53 10.80 -6.93
CA LYS A 140 4.86 10.63 -5.51
C LYS A 140 5.96 9.60 -5.25
N GLY A 141 6.51 8.96 -6.29
CA GLY A 141 7.60 8.00 -6.16
C GLY A 141 7.16 6.57 -5.84
N ILE A 142 5.92 6.21 -6.09
CA ILE A 142 5.46 4.82 -6.04
C ILE A 142 6.15 4.02 -7.15
N PHE A 143 6.72 2.88 -6.79
CA PHE A 143 7.42 1.98 -7.70
C PHE A 143 6.46 1.11 -8.52
N GLY A 144 5.45 0.55 -7.87
CA GLY A 144 4.54 -0.39 -8.51
C GLY A 144 3.18 -0.47 -7.82
N THR A 145 2.29 -1.28 -8.37
CA THR A 145 0.93 -1.42 -7.88
C THR A 145 0.64 -2.80 -7.32
N LYS A 146 -0.35 -2.87 -6.43
CA LYS A 146 -0.92 -4.12 -5.94
C LYS A 146 -2.43 -4.13 -6.20
N MET A 147 -2.89 -5.23 -6.71
CA MET A 147 -4.32 -5.52 -6.87
C MET A 147 -4.59 -7.00 -6.55
N ARG A 148 -5.84 -7.35 -6.29
CA ARG A 148 -6.20 -8.70 -5.86
C ARG A 148 -7.47 -9.18 -6.52
N SER A 149 -7.41 -10.39 -7.07
CA SER A 149 -8.54 -11.28 -7.32
C SER A 149 -8.44 -12.50 -6.40
N VAL A 150 -9.53 -13.23 -6.23
CA VAL A 150 -9.57 -14.48 -5.46
C VAL A 150 -10.07 -15.59 -6.38
N ILE A 151 -9.33 -16.68 -6.45
CA ILE A 151 -9.62 -17.81 -7.32
C ILE A 151 -9.67 -19.06 -6.44
N ASP A 152 -10.79 -19.80 -6.50
CA ASP A 152 -10.86 -21.12 -5.91
C ASP A 152 -10.22 -22.13 -6.88
N ALA A 153 -9.03 -22.56 -6.54
CA ALA A 153 -8.26 -23.51 -7.35
C ALA A 153 -8.90 -24.92 -7.43
N ALA A 154 -9.86 -25.22 -6.55
CA ALA A 154 -10.62 -26.46 -6.61
C ALA A 154 -11.77 -26.40 -7.64
N ASN A 155 -12.11 -25.22 -8.16
CA ASN A 155 -13.13 -25.03 -9.16
C ASN A 155 -12.54 -24.80 -10.57
N PRO A 156 -12.43 -25.85 -11.41
CA PRO A 156 -11.77 -25.72 -12.72
C PRO A 156 -12.54 -24.84 -13.71
N GLN A 157 -13.81 -24.54 -13.47
CA GLN A 157 -14.61 -23.68 -14.36
C GLN A 157 -14.30 -22.19 -14.18
N GLY A 158 -13.71 -21.80 -13.03
CA GLY A 158 -13.31 -20.45 -12.75
C GLY A 158 -11.88 -20.12 -13.19
N ILE A 159 -11.12 -21.12 -13.59
CA ILE A 159 -9.74 -21.01 -14.05
C ILE A 159 -9.71 -21.02 -15.59
#